data_83ea07a777d78518504546a36e5adc66
#
_entry.id   83ea07a777d78518504546a36e5adc66
#
_cell.length_a   1.000
_cell.length_b   1.000
_cell.length_c   1.000
_cell.angle_alpha   90.00
_cell.angle_beta   90.00
_cell.angle_gamma   90.00
#
_symmetry.space_group_name_H-M   'P 1'
#
loop_
_entity.id
_entity.type
_entity.pdbx_description
1 polymer ?
#
loop_
_entity_poly.entity_id
_entity_poly.type
_entity_poly.pdbx_seq_one_letter_code
_entity_poly.pdbx_strand_id
1 'polypeptide(L)'
;MMRMAGRTTQERGQMMVLAFTAIAVIAVLGGSLLNRGLDAHRETRIQQAETDLLYGAEGAVEDAIAQFATALANFAVDANVTRYPVAAGTFLNTAFTSGATATTWIDQAEPAPRTVADPDGVSLFVKNYHITTQVTHPATARTLRVHQVIARRIIYTFQHAVFYDGDLEWLPGPDMTLTGRVHGNHDIYLGTHGILTVDSEYLRTAGNLYNRRKDAPGTPMAGVVQIKKAGSSPVQYPAMAGLDSDDATWTADSQTRWNGTVKSGVHGVTQRAVPVVGSIAPGGFYD
;
A
#
# COMPACT_ATOMS: atom_id res chain seq x y z
N MET A 1 -25.70 55.24 -85.50
CA MET A 1 -26.64 54.72 -84.48
C MET A 1 -26.15 53.32 -84.04
N MET A 2 -25.54 53.33 -82.89
CA MET A 2 -24.68 52.18 -82.40
C MET A 2 -25.48 51.23 -81.52
N ARG A 3 -25.52 49.90 -81.86
CA ARG A 3 -26.14 48.90 -81.07
C ARG A 3 -25.32 48.60 -79.81
N MET A 4 -25.76 49.10 -78.66
CA MET A 4 -25.33 48.69 -77.34
C MET A 4 -26.51 48.07 -76.64
N ALA A 5 -26.80 46.76 -76.81
CA ALA A 5 -27.85 46.10 -76.04
C ALA A 5 -27.67 44.54 -75.91
N GLY A 6 -26.44 44.03 -76.06
CA GLY A 6 -26.24 42.57 -76.00
C GLY A 6 -25.35 42.06 -74.87
N ARG A 7 -24.71 42.92 -74.09
CA ARG A 7 -23.67 42.48 -73.11
C ARG A 7 -24.15 42.27 -71.67
N THR A 8 -25.22 42.85 -71.24
CA THR A 8 -25.63 42.87 -69.80
C THR A 8 -26.38 41.62 -69.33
N THR A 9 -27.01 40.84 -70.22
CA THR A 9 -27.75 39.61 -69.83
C THR A 9 -26.85 38.42 -69.68
N GLN A 10 -25.77 38.34 -70.47
CA GLN A 10 -24.79 37.25 -70.40
C GLN A 10 -23.90 37.32 -69.13
N GLU A 11 -23.52 38.53 -68.76
CA GLU A 11 -22.75 38.84 -67.57
C GLU A 11 -23.58 38.54 -66.30
N ARG A 12 -24.86 38.84 -66.26
CA ARG A 12 -25.75 38.52 -65.15
C ARG A 12 -25.94 36.99 -64.95
N GLY A 13 -26.01 36.20 -66.03
CA GLY A 13 -26.08 34.75 -65.95
C GLY A 13 -24.82 34.13 -65.41
N GLN A 14 -23.64 34.62 -65.82
CA GLN A 14 -22.34 34.13 -65.30
C GLN A 14 -22.13 34.47 -63.81
N MET A 15 -22.54 35.65 -63.36
CA MET A 15 -22.50 36.03 -61.95
C MET A 15 -23.38 35.17 -61.06
N MET A 16 -24.56 34.76 -61.56
CA MET A 16 -25.50 33.90 -60.87
C MET A 16 -24.93 32.49 -60.71
N VAL A 17 -24.32 31.92 -61.74
CA VAL A 17 -23.65 30.61 -61.66
C VAL A 17 -22.48 30.65 -60.70
N LEU A 18 -21.65 31.71 -60.74
CA LEU A 18 -20.55 31.90 -59.78
C LEU A 18 -21.06 32.01 -58.33
N ALA A 19 -22.15 32.71 -58.09
CA ALA A 19 -22.74 32.84 -56.77
C ALA A 19 -23.29 31.47 -56.27
N PHE A 20 -23.96 30.70 -57.11
CA PHE A 20 -24.42 29.37 -56.74
C PHE A 20 -23.28 28.39 -56.46
N THR A 21 -22.23 28.41 -57.28
CA THR A 21 -21.04 27.55 -57.03
C THR A 21 -20.31 27.96 -55.74
N ALA A 22 -20.20 29.25 -55.47
CA ALA A 22 -19.61 29.72 -54.19
C ALA A 22 -20.45 29.31 -52.99
N ILE A 23 -21.79 29.43 -53.06
CA ILE A 23 -22.69 28.99 -51.98
C ILE A 23 -22.59 27.45 -51.80
N ALA A 24 -22.55 26.67 -52.88
CA ALA A 24 -22.40 25.21 -52.81
C ALA A 24 -21.07 24.80 -52.15
N VAL A 25 -19.96 25.46 -52.51
CA VAL A 25 -18.66 25.21 -51.91
C VAL A 25 -18.67 25.56 -50.43
N ILE A 26 -19.24 26.69 -50.07
CA ILE A 26 -19.36 27.09 -48.63
C ILE A 26 -20.23 26.12 -47.86
N ALA A 27 -21.34 25.65 -48.44
CA ALA A 27 -22.22 24.66 -47.81
C ALA A 27 -21.52 23.33 -47.59
N VAL A 28 -20.72 22.84 -48.53
CA VAL A 28 -19.94 21.60 -48.41
C VAL A 28 -18.84 21.74 -47.39
N LEU A 29 -18.09 22.88 -47.42
CA LEU A 29 -17.04 23.15 -46.44
C LEU A 29 -17.62 23.32 -45.03
N GLY A 30 -18.71 24.07 -44.88
CA GLY A 30 -19.42 24.27 -43.62
C GLY A 30 -19.96 22.97 -43.06
N GLY A 31 -20.56 22.11 -43.88
CA GLY A 31 -21.03 20.78 -43.50
C GLY A 31 -19.89 19.86 -43.06
N SER A 32 -18.76 19.90 -43.77
CA SER A 32 -17.54 19.17 -43.42
C SER A 32 -16.95 19.60 -42.08
N LEU A 33 -16.89 20.90 -41.80
CA LEU A 33 -16.42 21.46 -40.55
C LEU A 33 -17.35 21.10 -39.37
N LEU A 34 -18.66 21.18 -39.60
CA LEU A 34 -19.66 20.77 -38.60
C LEU A 34 -19.54 19.29 -38.24
N ASN A 35 -19.39 18.42 -39.24
CA ASN A 35 -19.21 16.98 -38.98
C ASN A 35 -17.93 16.73 -38.18
N ARG A 36 -16.81 17.36 -38.54
CA ARG A 36 -15.56 17.23 -37.76
C ARG A 36 -15.71 17.77 -36.33
N GLY A 37 -16.44 18.86 -36.15
CA GLY A 37 -16.74 19.39 -34.81
C GLY A 37 -17.58 18.42 -33.97
N LEU A 38 -18.61 17.81 -34.57
CA LEU A 38 -19.44 16.82 -33.89
C LEU A 38 -18.65 15.55 -33.54
N ASP A 39 -17.79 15.10 -34.45
CA ASP A 39 -16.93 13.91 -34.18
C ASP A 39 -15.91 14.19 -33.07
N ALA A 40 -15.29 15.37 -33.06
CA ALA A 40 -14.41 15.79 -31.99
C ALA A 40 -15.14 15.88 -30.63
N HIS A 41 -16.35 16.41 -30.60
CA HIS A 41 -17.17 16.42 -29.38
C HIS A 41 -17.56 15.03 -28.90
N ARG A 42 -17.89 14.10 -29.82
CA ARG A 42 -18.17 12.70 -29.47
C ARG A 42 -16.93 12.03 -28.89
N GLU A 43 -15.78 12.20 -29.52
CA GLU A 43 -14.50 11.67 -29.05
C GLU A 43 -14.17 12.18 -27.64
N THR A 44 -14.28 13.50 -27.42
CA THR A 44 -14.05 14.09 -26.09
C THR A 44 -14.97 13.50 -25.03
N ARG A 45 -16.27 13.30 -25.34
CA ARG A 45 -17.21 12.67 -24.40
C ARG A 45 -16.87 11.22 -24.12
N ILE A 46 -16.40 10.48 -25.11
CA ILE A 46 -15.96 9.08 -24.92
C ILE A 46 -14.75 9.03 -24.02
N GLN A 47 -13.74 9.89 -24.27
CA GLN A 47 -12.53 9.97 -23.45
C GLN A 47 -12.84 10.39 -22.00
N GLN A 48 -13.73 11.33 -21.80
CA GLN A 48 -14.21 11.72 -20.47
C GLN A 48 -14.88 10.54 -19.76
N ALA A 49 -15.79 9.82 -20.43
CA ALA A 49 -16.46 8.67 -19.85
C ALA A 49 -15.49 7.52 -19.53
N GLU A 50 -14.45 7.30 -20.31
CA GLU A 50 -13.41 6.31 -20.03
C GLU A 50 -12.57 6.72 -18.82
N THR A 51 -12.22 7.99 -18.71
CA THR A 51 -11.50 8.55 -17.56
C THR A 51 -12.33 8.43 -16.29
N ASP A 52 -13.61 8.78 -16.35
CA ASP A 52 -14.54 8.66 -15.21
C ASP A 52 -14.72 7.20 -14.76
N LEU A 53 -14.79 6.25 -15.71
CA LEU A 53 -14.83 4.84 -15.40
C LEU A 53 -13.56 4.35 -14.70
N LEU A 54 -12.39 4.80 -15.16
CA LEU A 54 -11.11 4.40 -14.58
C LEU A 54 -10.99 4.89 -13.14
N TYR A 55 -11.15 6.20 -12.92
CA TYR A 55 -11.08 6.77 -11.57
C TYR A 55 -12.16 6.21 -10.64
N GLY A 56 -13.35 5.95 -11.17
CA GLY A 56 -14.41 5.29 -10.41
C GLY A 56 -14.06 3.88 -10.00
N ALA A 57 -13.40 3.14 -10.87
CA ALA A 57 -12.97 1.78 -10.57
C ALA A 57 -11.82 1.76 -9.56
N GLU A 58 -10.84 2.64 -9.70
CA GLU A 58 -9.74 2.79 -8.75
C GLU A 58 -10.26 3.17 -7.36
N GLY A 59 -11.12 4.19 -7.28
CA GLY A 59 -11.72 4.60 -6.02
C GLY A 59 -12.56 3.52 -5.34
N ALA A 60 -13.31 2.73 -6.11
CA ALA A 60 -14.09 1.61 -5.57
C ALA A 60 -13.20 0.45 -5.10
N VAL A 61 -12.05 0.22 -5.73
CA VAL A 61 -11.04 -0.75 -5.26
C VAL A 61 -10.43 -0.29 -3.94
N GLU A 62 -10.02 0.98 -3.82
CA GLU A 62 -9.44 1.53 -2.59
C GLU A 62 -10.44 1.49 -1.42
N ASP A 63 -11.70 1.86 -1.66
CA ASP A 63 -12.76 1.75 -0.64
C ASP A 63 -12.97 0.29 -0.22
N ALA A 64 -12.98 -0.65 -1.16
CA ALA A 64 -13.09 -2.07 -0.88
C ALA A 64 -11.91 -2.59 -0.04
N ILE A 65 -10.68 -2.15 -0.33
CA ILE A 65 -9.49 -2.48 0.47
C ILE A 65 -9.65 -1.98 1.90
N ALA A 66 -10.07 -0.73 2.08
CA ALA A 66 -10.25 -0.14 3.40
C ALA A 66 -11.34 -0.85 4.22
N GLN A 67 -12.50 -1.14 3.61
CA GLN A 67 -13.57 -1.89 4.26
C GLN A 67 -13.14 -3.31 4.62
N PHE A 68 -12.46 -4.00 3.70
CA PHE A 68 -11.97 -5.36 3.93
C PHE A 68 -10.89 -5.40 5.01
N ALA A 69 -9.95 -4.46 5.02
CA ALA A 69 -8.95 -4.34 6.09
C ALA A 69 -9.61 -4.13 7.46
N THR A 70 -10.64 -3.27 7.52
CA THR A 70 -11.42 -3.04 8.75
C THR A 70 -12.17 -4.29 9.20
N ALA A 71 -12.80 -5.00 8.26
CA ALA A 71 -13.51 -6.25 8.55
C ALA A 71 -12.56 -7.36 9.04
N LEU A 72 -11.36 -7.45 8.47
CA LEU A 72 -10.32 -8.38 8.91
C LEU A 72 -9.77 -8.02 10.30
N ALA A 73 -9.58 -6.72 10.59
CA ALA A 73 -9.10 -6.26 11.89
C ALA A 73 -10.14 -6.53 13.01
N ASN A 74 -11.42 -6.45 12.69
CA ASN A 74 -12.52 -6.71 13.63
C ASN A 74 -12.97 -8.18 13.64
N PHE A 75 -12.27 -9.08 12.96
CA PHE A 75 -12.64 -10.50 12.83
C PHE A 75 -14.06 -10.73 12.30
N ALA A 76 -14.62 -9.74 11.61
CA ALA A 76 -15.96 -9.80 11.03
C ALA A 76 -16.01 -10.66 9.74
N VAL A 77 -14.85 -11.05 9.21
CA VAL A 77 -14.74 -11.87 8.00
C VAL A 77 -14.13 -13.22 8.37
N ASP A 78 -14.88 -14.28 8.14
CA ASP A 78 -14.34 -15.64 8.23
C ASP A 78 -13.20 -15.82 7.20
N ALA A 79 -12.10 -16.39 7.65
CA ALA A 79 -10.96 -16.71 6.79
C ALA A 79 -11.32 -17.65 5.62
N ASN A 80 -12.48 -18.32 5.69
CA ASN A 80 -13.01 -19.25 4.70
C ASN A 80 -13.99 -18.62 3.71
N VAL A 81 -14.32 -17.32 3.84
CA VAL A 81 -15.19 -16.64 2.88
C VAL A 81 -14.59 -16.69 1.49
N THR A 82 -15.30 -17.29 0.56
CA THR A 82 -14.90 -17.39 -0.87
C THR A 82 -15.22 -16.13 -1.64
N ARG A 83 -16.25 -15.40 -1.22
CA ARG A 83 -16.63 -14.12 -1.81
C ARG A 83 -17.15 -13.18 -0.74
N TYR A 84 -16.59 -12.00 -0.70
CA TYR A 84 -17.01 -10.94 0.22
C TYR A 84 -17.61 -9.79 -0.58
N PRO A 85 -18.94 -9.60 -0.55
CA PRO A 85 -19.57 -8.47 -1.22
C PRO A 85 -19.24 -7.19 -0.45
N VAL A 86 -18.57 -6.27 -1.08
CA VAL A 86 -18.41 -4.90 -0.59
C VAL A 86 -19.64 -4.12 -1.03
N ALA A 87 -20.23 -3.35 -0.12
CA ALA A 87 -21.35 -2.49 -0.46
C ALA A 87 -20.96 -1.56 -1.62
N ALA A 88 -21.68 -1.70 -2.73
CA ALA A 88 -21.39 -0.89 -3.90
C ALA A 88 -21.56 0.59 -3.58
N GLY A 89 -20.52 1.38 -3.78
CA GLY A 89 -20.66 2.69 -4.31
C GLY A 89 -21.20 3.82 -3.50
N THR A 90 -21.07 3.87 -2.18
CA THR A 90 -21.19 5.15 -1.47
C THR A 90 -20.16 6.17 -1.99
N PHE A 91 -19.01 5.70 -2.39
CA PHE A 91 -17.95 6.52 -2.97
C PHE A 91 -18.31 7.05 -4.38
N LEU A 92 -18.84 6.22 -5.28
CA LEU A 92 -19.22 6.64 -6.63
C LEU A 92 -20.40 7.61 -6.66
N ASN A 93 -21.36 7.45 -5.75
CA ASN A 93 -22.48 8.36 -5.61
C ASN A 93 -22.07 9.76 -5.12
N THR A 94 -20.94 9.88 -4.46
CA THR A 94 -20.42 11.17 -3.96
C THR A 94 -19.37 11.81 -4.89
N ALA A 95 -18.65 11.03 -5.70
CA ALA A 95 -17.55 11.50 -6.53
C ALA A 95 -17.91 11.64 -8.03
N PHE A 96 -18.88 10.90 -8.53
CA PHE A 96 -19.22 10.89 -9.96
C PHE A 96 -20.58 11.49 -10.23
N THR A 97 -20.57 12.69 -10.78
CA THR A 97 -21.76 13.36 -11.33
C THR A 97 -22.33 12.65 -12.56
N SER A 98 -21.59 11.70 -13.12
CA SER A 98 -21.98 10.94 -14.30
C SER A 98 -23.06 9.86 -14.04
N GLY A 99 -23.35 9.55 -12.77
CA GLY A 99 -24.28 8.49 -12.41
C GLY A 99 -23.75 7.07 -12.66
N ALA A 100 -22.45 6.89 -12.87
CA ALA A 100 -21.84 5.58 -13.00
C ALA A 100 -22.08 4.71 -11.76
N THR A 101 -22.29 3.42 -11.94
CA THR A 101 -22.52 2.44 -10.87
C THR A 101 -21.37 1.47 -10.79
N ALA A 102 -20.92 1.17 -9.58
CA ALA A 102 -19.88 0.18 -9.32
C ALA A 102 -20.44 -1.02 -8.55
N THR A 103 -19.92 -2.19 -8.85
CA THR A 103 -20.09 -3.40 -8.05
C THR A 103 -18.72 -3.97 -7.77
N THR A 104 -18.38 -4.13 -6.51
CA THR A 104 -17.10 -4.67 -6.09
C THR A 104 -17.31 -5.93 -5.27
N TRP A 105 -16.46 -6.94 -5.48
CA TRP A 105 -16.43 -8.18 -4.71
C TRP A 105 -15.00 -8.63 -4.48
N ILE A 106 -14.82 -9.41 -3.42
CA ILE A 106 -13.53 -9.96 -2.99
C ILE A 106 -13.64 -11.47 -3.00
N ASP A 107 -12.72 -12.12 -3.71
CA ASP A 107 -12.62 -13.58 -3.78
C ASP A 107 -11.28 -14.03 -3.21
N GLN A 108 -11.23 -15.23 -2.63
CA GLN A 108 -9.96 -15.85 -2.24
C GLN A 108 -9.22 -16.29 -3.51
N ALA A 109 -7.92 -15.94 -3.60
CA ALA A 109 -7.08 -16.41 -4.70
C ALA A 109 -6.65 -17.87 -4.52
N GLU A 110 -6.60 -18.31 -3.26
CA GLU A 110 -6.13 -19.64 -2.86
C GLU A 110 -6.95 -20.16 -1.66
N PRO A 111 -7.23 -21.46 -1.58
CA PRO A 111 -8.11 -22.01 -0.55
C PRO A 111 -7.50 -21.96 0.85
N ALA A 112 -6.17 -22.01 0.97
CA ALA A 112 -5.45 -22.02 2.24
C ALA A 112 -4.30 -21.01 2.23
N PRO A 113 -3.94 -20.43 3.39
CA PRO A 113 -2.76 -19.59 3.49
C PRO A 113 -1.49 -20.43 3.26
N ARG A 114 -0.50 -19.83 2.62
CA ARG A 114 0.83 -20.40 2.44
C ARG A 114 1.80 -19.84 3.48
N THR A 115 2.74 -20.67 3.93
CA THR A 115 3.82 -20.22 4.82
C THR A 115 5.01 -19.72 3.99
N VAL A 116 5.47 -18.51 4.29
CA VAL A 116 6.64 -17.90 3.65
C VAL A 116 7.54 -17.37 4.76
N ALA A 117 8.84 -17.58 4.66
CA ALA A 117 9.79 -16.91 5.55
C ALA A 117 10.09 -15.51 5.02
N ASP A 118 10.09 -14.52 5.90
CA ASP A 118 10.60 -13.19 5.57
C ASP A 118 12.15 -13.21 5.50
N PRO A 119 12.80 -12.14 5.04
CA PRO A 119 14.26 -12.06 4.96
C PRO A 119 14.97 -12.27 6.31
N ASP A 120 14.28 -12.03 7.42
CA ASP A 120 14.78 -12.25 8.78
C ASP A 120 14.41 -13.65 9.34
N GLY A 121 13.84 -14.53 8.50
CA GLY A 121 13.48 -15.89 8.86
C GLY A 121 12.24 -16.02 9.75
N VAL A 122 11.42 -14.97 9.86
CA VAL A 122 10.12 -15.06 10.56
C VAL A 122 9.11 -15.70 9.63
N SER A 123 8.38 -16.69 10.12
CA SER A 123 7.33 -17.35 9.35
C SER A 123 6.12 -16.43 9.21
N LEU A 124 5.74 -16.16 7.98
CA LEU A 124 4.56 -15.40 7.59
C LEU A 124 3.51 -16.37 7.05
N PHE A 125 2.27 -16.22 7.47
CA PHE A 125 1.13 -16.85 6.80
C PHE A 125 0.56 -15.82 5.83
N VAL A 126 0.64 -16.12 4.54
CA VAL A 126 0.21 -15.24 3.45
C VAL A 126 -1.00 -15.84 2.77
N LYS A 127 -2.09 -15.07 2.70
CA LYS A 127 -3.27 -15.43 1.93
C LYS A 127 -3.60 -14.30 0.97
N ASN A 128 -3.73 -14.62 -0.31
CA ASN A 128 -4.06 -13.66 -1.34
C ASN A 128 -5.57 -13.59 -1.56
N TYR A 129 -6.05 -12.41 -1.85
CA TYR A 129 -7.43 -12.13 -2.22
C TYR A 129 -7.46 -11.34 -3.52
N HIS A 130 -8.46 -11.61 -4.35
CA HIS A 130 -8.73 -10.88 -5.57
C HIS A 130 -9.86 -9.91 -5.32
N ILE A 131 -9.58 -8.63 -5.47
CA ILE A 131 -10.60 -7.59 -5.48
C ILE A 131 -10.95 -7.30 -6.92
N THR A 132 -12.22 -7.43 -7.27
CA THR A 132 -12.71 -7.15 -8.61
C THR A 132 -13.80 -6.09 -8.53
N THR A 133 -13.62 -5.00 -9.23
CA THR A 133 -14.61 -3.93 -9.38
C THR A 133 -15.07 -3.84 -10.82
N GLN A 134 -16.36 -3.80 -11.01
CA GLN A 134 -16.99 -3.54 -12.29
C GLN A 134 -17.76 -2.23 -12.20
N VAL A 135 -17.40 -1.28 -13.05
CA VAL A 135 -18.05 0.03 -13.16
C VAL A 135 -18.74 0.13 -14.48
N THR A 136 -19.99 0.59 -14.48
CA THR A 136 -20.80 0.79 -15.69
C THR A 136 -21.21 2.26 -15.80
N HIS A 137 -20.95 2.86 -16.95
CA HIS A 137 -21.34 4.25 -17.23
C HIS A 137 -22.72 4.28 -17.89
N PRO A 138 -23.75 4.92 -17.29
CA PRO A 138 -25.14 4.82 -17.77
C PRO A 138 -25.36 5.43 -19.15
N ALA A 139 -24.69 6.56 -19.45
CA ALA A 139 -24.92 7.26 -20.72
C ALA A 139 -24.24 6.59 -21.92
N THR A 140 -23.18 5.81 -21.73
CA THR A 140 -22.44 5.15 -22.79
C THR A 140 -22.63 3.64 -22.80
N ALA A 141 -23.29 3.08 -21.77
CA ALA A 141 -23.40 1.64 -21.50
C ALA A 141 -22.04 0.91 -21.51
N ARG A 142 -20.94 1.66 -21.36
CA ARG A 142 -19.59 1.08 -21.27
C ARG A 142 -19.35 0.55 -19.87
N THR A 143 -18.63 -0.55 -19.80
CA THR A 143 -18.27 -1.21 -18.56
C THR A 143 -16.75 -1.36 -18.51
N LEU A 144 -16.16 -0.98 -17.39
CA LEU A 144 -14.75 -1.23 -17.07
C LEU A 144 -14.70 -2.23 -15.92
N ARG A 145 -13.83 -3.21 -16.03
CA ARG A 145 -13.51 -4.12 -14.93
C ARG A 145 -12.05 -3.95 -14.53
N VAL A 146 -11.83 -3.68 -13.25
CA VAL A 146 -10.50 -3.60 -12.64
C VAL A 146 -10.33 -4.76 -11.66
N HIS A 147 -9.15 -5.33 -11.65
CA HIS A 147 -8.79 -6.46 -10.82
C HIS A 147 -7.49 -6.18 -10.09
N GLN A 148 -7.49 -6.35 -8.77
CA GLN A 148 -6.31 -6.16 -7.92
C GLN A 148 -6.13 -7.36 -6.99
N VAL A 149 -4.87 -7.78 -6.80
CA VAL A 149 -4.53 -8.81 -5.84
C VAL A 149 -3.93 -8.15 -4.61
N ILE A 150 -4.49 -8.48 -3.45
CA ILE A 150 -3.94 -8.07 -2.15
C ILE A 150 -3.49 -9.29 -1.36
N ALA A 151 -2.42 -9.15 -0.59
CA ALA A 151 -1.88 -10.19 0.26
C ALA A 151 -2.13 -9.84 1.73
N ARG A 152 -2.94 -10.64 2.41
CA ARG A 152 -3.01 -10.63 3.87
C ARG A 152 -1.81 -11.37 4.43
N ARG A 153 -1.03 -10.70 5.28
CA ARG A 153 0.12 -11.30 5.97
C ARG A 153 -0.16 -11.36 7.45
N ILE A 154 0.05 -12.52 8.04
CA ILE A 154 -0.15 -12.77 9.46
C ILE A 154 1.18 -13.24 10.04
N ILE A 155 1.58 -12.65 11.16
CA ILE A 155 2.75 -13.03 11.93
C ILE A 155 2.26 -13.43 13.31
N TYR A 156 2.53 -14.66 13.70
CA TYR A 156 2.22 -15.09 15.05
C TYR A 156 3.25 -14.55 16.04
N THR A 157 2.78 -13.84 17.05
CA THR A 157 3.64 -13.23 18.08
C THR A 157 4.39 -14.25 18.92
N PHE A 158 3.87 -15.46 19.08
CA PHE A 158 4.54 -16.55 19.82
C PHE A 158 5.85 -17.04 19.17
N GLN A 159 6.18 -16.59 17.95
CA GLN A 159 7.50 -16.82 17.36
C GLN A 159 8.60 -15.98 18.02
N HIS A 160 8.23 -15.02 18.85
CA HIS A 160 9.14 -14.16 19.60
C HIS A 160 9.20 -14.60 21.06
N ALA A 161 10.41 -14.67 21.63
CA ALA A 161 10.58 -14.84 23.07
C ALA A 161 10.16 -13.55 23.80
N VAL A 162 10.39 -12.40 23.17
CA VAL A 162 9.92 -11.10 23.64
C VAL A 162 9.33 -10.34 22.45
N PHE A 163 8.07 -9.95 22.59
CA PHE A 163 7.41 -9.01 21.72
C PHE A 163 6.82 -7.90 22.60
N TYR A 164 7.20 -6.65 22.34
CA TYR A 164 6.76 -5.53 23.17
C TYR A 164 6.32 -4.34 22.31
N ASP A 165 5.14 -3.84 22.63
CA ASP A 165 4.52 -2.77 21.82
C ASP A 165 4.99 -1.37 22.20
N GLY A 166 5.34 -1.15 23.47
CA GLY A 166 5.90 0.12 23.93
C GLY A 166 7.42 0.13 23.96
N ASP A 167 7.99 1.05 24.73
CA ASP A 167 9.43 1.06 25.02
C ASP A 167 9.79 -0.07 25.95
N LEU A 168 10.71 -0.93 25.53
CA LEU A 168 11.20 -2.05 26.30
C LEU A 168 12.46 -1.65 27.08
N GLU A 169 12.41 -1.68 28.39
CA GLU A 169 13.58 -1.51 29.22
C GLU A 169 13.94 -2.85 29.88
N TRP A 170 15.15 -3.35 29.61
CA TRP A 170 15.63 -4.63 30.14
C TRP A 170 16.93 -4.44 30.91
N LEU A 171 16.84 -4.41 32.24
CA LEU A 171 17.92 -4.06 33.15
C LEU A 171 18.08 -5.12 34.26
N PRO A 172 18.46 -6.38 33.97
CA PRO A 172 18.66 -7.39 35.00
C PRO A 172 19.79 -6.99 35.94
N GLY A 173 19.61 -7.24 37.24
CA GLY A 173 20.67 -7.09 38.22
C GLY A 173 21.74 -8.17 38.15
N PRO A 174 21.34 -9.46 38.23
CA PRO A 174 22.26 -10.60 38.07
C PRO A 174 22.55 -10.93 36.60
N ASP A 175 23.50 -11.82 36.37
CA ASP A 175 23.77 -12.38 35.05
C ASP A 175 22.52 -13.04 34.49
N MET A 176 22.24 -12.75 33.23
CA MET A 176 21.06 -13.26 32.55
C MET A 176 21.34 -13.60 31.09
N THR A 177 20.79 -14.72 30.62
CA THR A 177 20.77 -15.06 29.20
C THR A 177 19.35 -15.02 28.68
N LEU A 178 19.12 -14.27 27.61
CA LEU A 178 17.87 -14.19 26.88
C LEU A 178 18.02 -14.94 25.57
N THR A 179 17.28 -16.05 25.42
CA THR A 179 17.30 -16.87 24.22
C THR A 179 16.00 -16.72 23.44
N GLY A 180 16.12 -16.57 22.11
CA GLY A 180 14.99 -16.45 21.19
C GLY A 180 14.83 -15.04 20.64
N ARG A 181 13.87 -14.87 19.73
CA ARG A 181 13.67 -13.62 19.00
C ARG A 181 13.12 -12.51 19.90
N VAL A 182 13.68 -11.30 19.75
CA VAL A 182 13.24 -10.10 20.45
C VAL A 182 12.78 -9.06 19.44
N HIS A 183 11.55 -8.55 19.58
CA HIS A 183 11.02 -7.47 18.77
C HIS A 183 10.37 -6.41 19.65
N GLY A 184 10.76 -5.15 19.48
CA GLY A 184 10.12 -3.97 20.06
C GLY A 184 9.50 -3.09 18.98
N ASN A 185 8.29 -2.62 19.19
CA ASN A 185 7.65 -1.64 18.31
C ASN A 185 8.14 -0.21 18.53
N HIS A 186 8.75 0.04 19.68
CA HIS A 186 9.34 1.32 20.06
C HIS A 186 10.78 1.12 20.50
N ASP A 187 11.33 2.01 21.31
CA ASP A 187 12.72 1.96 21.72
C ASP A 187 13.02 0.78 22.65
N ILE A 188 14.23 0.22 22.53
CA ILE A 188 14.73 -0.82 23.41
C ILE A 188 15.94 -0.28 24.18
N TYR A 189 15.89 -0.40 25.50
CA TYR A 189 16.96 0.00 26.40
C TYR A 189 17.53 -1.26 27.08
N LEU A 190 18.80 -1.53 26.86
CA LEU A 190 19.52 -2.68 27.41
C LEU A 190 20.61 -2.22 28.35
N GLY A 191 20.65 -2.78 29.53
CA GLY A 191 21.68 -2.54 30.49
C GLY A 191 21.70 -3.63 31.57
N THR A 192 22.74 -3.68 32.42
CA THR A 192 22.83 -4.66 33.49
C THR A 192 23.91 -4.22 34.49
N HIS A 193 23.89 -4.75 35.70
CA HIS A 193 25.00 -4.71 36.64
C HIS A 193 25.94 -5.91 36.54
N GLY A 194 25.48 -7.01 35.94
CA GLY A 194 26.23 -8.23 35.66
C GLY A 194 26.49 -8.40 34.14
N ILE A 195 26.22 -9.56 33.63
CA ILE A 195 26.30 -9.87 32.18
C ILE A 195 24.91 -10.19 31.64
N LEU A 196 24.44 -9.37 30.71
CA LEU A 196 23.24 -9.69 29.90
C LEU A 196 23.68 -10.27 28.57
N THR A 197 23.40 -11.54 28.34
CA THR A 197 23.66 -12.23 27.07
C THR A 197 22.38 -12.35 26.27
N VAL A 198 22.34 -11.74 25.09
CA VAL A 198 21.26 -11.95 24.12
C VAL A 198 21.71 -13.06 23.16
N ASP A 199 21.32 -14.29 23.45
CA ASP A 199 21.60 -15.48 22.62
C ASP A 199 20.50 -15.66 21.56
N SER A 200 20.51 -14.76 20.62
CA SER A 200 19.57 -14.72 19.50
C SER A 200 20.22 -14.06 18.30
N GLU A 201 19.88 -14.55 17.11
CA GLU A 201 20.26 -13.91 15.85
C GLU A 201 19.18 -12.93 15.36
N TYR A 202 18.23 -12.60 16.23
CA TYR A 202 17.12 -11.70 15.94
C TYR A 202 16.83 -10.78 17.13
N LEU A 203 17.38 -9.57 17.08
CA LEU A 203 17.04 -8.45 17.96
C LEU A 203 16.64 -7.27 17.10
N ARG A 204 15.36 -6.90 17.12
CA ARG A 204 14.78 -5.89 16.24
C ARG A 204 14.01 -4.86 17.06
N THR A 205 14.14 -3.60 16.67
CA THR A 205 13.26 -2.54 17.14
C THR A 205 12.83 -1.63 15.99
N ALA A 206 11.57 -1.23 15.95
CA ALA A 206 11.11 -0.21 15.01
C ALA A 206 11.52 1.20 15.43
N GLY A 207 11.88 1.40 16.70
CA GLY A 207 12.53 2.58 17.23
C GLY A 207 14.04 2.48 17.26
N ASN A 208 14.63 2.93 18.34
CA ASN A 208 16.07 2.94 18.61
C ASN A 208 16.47 1.83 19.59
N LEU A 209 17.73 1.43 19.54
CA LEU A 209 18.34 0.54 20.53
C LEU A 209 19.41 1.30 21.31
N TYR A 210 19.33 1.25 22.64
CA TYR A 210 20.20 1.97 23.55
C TYR A 210 20.89 1.03 24.53
N ASN A 211 22.19 1.27 24.77
CA ASN A 211 22.94 0.61 25.82
C ASN A 211 23.00 1.48 27.09
N ARG A 212 21.85 1.87 27.58
CA ARG A 212 21.66 2.75 28.73
C ARG A 212 20.29 2.60 29.34
N ARG A 213 20.07 3.25 30.49
CA ARG A 213 18.76 3.38 31.11
C ARG A 213 17.92 4.43 30.38
N LYS A 214 16.62 4.23 30.37
CA LYS A 214 15.66 5.20 29.83
C LYS A 214 15.54 6.44 30.72
N ASP A 215 15.41 6.22 32.04
CA ASP A 215 15.18 7.27 33.03
C ASP A 215 16.44 8.02 33.43
N ALA A 216 17.64 7.47 33.18
CA ALA A 216 18.92 8.05 33.54
C ALA A 216 19.95 7.84 32.41
N PRO A 217 19.78 8.46 31.23
CA PRO A 217 20.61 8.19 30.06
C PRO A 217 22.09 8.55 30.24
N GLY A 218 22.40 9.47 31.12
CA GLY A 218 23.77 9.86 31.44
C GLY A 218 24.48 8.99 32.48
N THR A 219 23.83 7.98 33.06
CA THR A 219 24.39 7.11 34.08
C THR A 219 24.73 5.76 33.49
N PRO A 220 26.01 5.44 33.21
CA PRO A 220 26.42 4.15 32.71
C PRO A 220 26.09 3.02 33.69
N MET A 221 25.68 1.87 33.17
CA MET A 221 25.55 0.64 33.97
C MET A 221 26.91 -0.09 33.98
N ALA A 222 27.27 -0.67 35.13
CA ALA A 222 28.58 -1.25 35.34
C ALA A 222 28.81 -2.58 34.61
N GLY A 223 27.70 -3.25 34.21
CA GLY A 223 27.74 -4.58 33.60
C GLY A 223 27.94 -4.53 32.08
N VAL A 224 27.91 -5.70 31.47
CA VAL A 224 28.15 -5.89 30.04
C VAL A 224 26.90 -6.46 29.37
N VAL A 225 26.42 -5.76 28.35
CA VAL A 225 25.42 -6.30 27.41
C VAL A 225 26.15 -6.86 26.21
N GLN A 226 25.99 -8.16 25.94
CA GLN A 226 26.61 -8.84 24.82
C GLN A 226 25.55 -9.55 23.98
N ILE A 227 25.72 -9.51 22.65
CA ILE A 227 24.72 -9.98 21.71
C ILE A 227 25.38 -10.92 20.71
N LYS A 228 24.71 -12.03 20.43
CA LYS A 228 25.19 -13.04 19.48
C LYS A 228 25.42 -12.46 18.10
N LYS A 229 26.56 -12.79 17.50
CA LYS A 229 26.88 -12.45 16.12
C LYS A 229 26.34 -13.53 15.19
N ALA A 230 25.47 -13.14 14.25
CA ALA A 230 24.88 -14.07 13.30
C ALA A 230 25.95 -14.78 12.44
N GLY A 231 25.77 -16.09 12.27
CA GLY A 231 26.64 -16.91 11.42
C GLY A 231 28.09 -17.02 11.88
N SER A 232 28.41 -16.67 13.14
CA SER A 232 29.77 -16.80 13.66
C SER A 232 30.09 -18.23 14.07
N SER A 233 31.29 -18.71 13.68
CA SER A 233 31.82 -20.01 14.05
C SER A 233 33.29 -19.90 14.43
N PRO A 234 33.69 -20.09 15.71
CA PRO A 234 32.83 -20.34 16.85
C PRO A 234 31.87 -19.19 17.18
N VAL A 235 30.80 -19.49 17.93
CA VAL A 235 29.80 -18.49 18.33
C VAL A 235 30.47 -17.36 19.10
N GLN A 236 30.17 -16.12 18.73
CA GLN A 236 30.68 -14.91 19.33
C GLN A 236 29.55 -14.06 19.90
N TYR A 237 29.83 -13.38 21.01
CA TYR A 237 28.94 -12.44 21.70
C TYR A 237 29.60 -11.09 21.87
N PRO A 238 29.74 -10.28 20.82
CA PRO A 238 30.33 -8.93 20.95
C PRO A 238 29.49 -8.06 21.88
N ALA A 239 30.17 -7.29 22.74
CA ALA A 239 29.53 -6.35 23.66
C ALA A 239 28.97 -5.14 22.92
N MET A 240 27.90 -4.53 23.45
CA MET A 240 27.39 -3.25 22.97
C MET A 240 28.40 -2.13 23.21
N ALA A 241 29.02 -2.10 24.38
CA ALA A 241 30.08 -1.15 24.74
C ALA A 241 29.67 0.32 24.50
N GLY A 242 28.46 0.67 24.90
CA GLY A 242 27.95 2.05 24.79
C GLY A 242 27.51 2.44 23.36
N LEU A 243 27.52 1.55 22.40
CA LEU A 243 27.03 1.84 21.05
C LEU A 243 25.51 1.93 21.06
N ASP A 244 24.98 3.08 20.69
CA ASP A 244 23.56 3.40 20.61
C ASP A 244 23.12 3.60 19.16
N SER A 245 21.85 3.38 18.87
CA SER A 245 21.35 3.50 17.48
C SER A 245 21.14 4.95 17.01
N ASP A 246 21.34 5.93 17.86
CA ASP A 246 21.43 7.35 17.52
C ASP A 246 22.87 7.81 17.16
N ASP A 247 23.86 6.93 17.29
CA ASP A 247 25.22 7.21 16.85
C ASP A 247 25.29 7.26 15.31
N ALA A 248 26.06 8.22 14.80
CA ALA A 248 26.20 8.43 13.34
C ALA A 248 26.80 7.22 12.61
N THR A 249 27.56 6.37 13.28
CA THR A 249 28.21 5.17 12.72
C THR A 249 27.39 3.90 12.93
N TRP A 250 26.25 3.98 13.61
CA TRP A 250 25.44 2.84 14.04
C TRP A 250 25.19 1.79 12.95
N THR A 251 24.78 2.22 11.75
CA THR A 251 24.42 1.27 10.68
C THR A 251 25.60 0.40 10.27
N ALA A 252 26.80 0.98 10.15
CA ALA A 252 28.01 0.26 9.78
C ALA A 252 28.55 -0.57 10.95
N ASP A 253 28.56 0.00 12.15
CA ASP A 253 29.10 -0.65 13.34
C ASP A 253 28.22 -1.83 13.79
N SER A 254 26.92 -1.68 13.78
CA SER A 254 26.00 -2.77 14.12
C SER A 254 26.11 -3.95 13.14
N GLN A 255 26.25 -3.66 11.85
CA GLN A 255 26.45 -4.69 10.82
C GLN A 255 27.80 -5.41 11.03
N THR A 256 28.88 -4.67 11.25
CA THR A 256 30.22 -5.25 11.47
C THR A 256 30.26 -6.08 12.75
N ARG A 257 29.67 -5.57 13.82
CA ARG A 257 29.72 -6.15 15.16
C ARG A 257 28.88 -7.41 15.27
N TRP A 258 27.64 -7.37 14.75
CA TRP A 258 26.67 -8.47 14.96
C TRP A 258 26.19 -9.14 13.67
N ASN A 259 26.67 -8.73 12.50
CA ASN A 259 26.35 -9.33 11.20
C ASN A 259 24.85 -9.47 10.95
N GLY A 260 24.07 -8.41 11.22
CA GLY A 260 22.64 -8.38 10.99
C GLY A 260 21.75 -8.96 12.09
N THR A 261 22.30 -9.47 13.21
CA THR A 261 21.50 -9.85 14.39
C THR A 261 20.71 -8.66 14.92
N VAL A 262 21.33 -7.48 14.97
CA VAL A 262 20.73 -6.27 15.53
C VAL A 262 20.32 -5.35 14.39
N LYS A 263 19.04 -4.94 14.41
CA LYS A 263 18.52 -3.92 13.49
C LYS A 263 17.54 -2.99 14.22
N SER A 264 17.56 -1.73 13.89
CA SER A 264 16.65 -0.68 14.41
C SER A 264 15.87 0.01 13.30
N GLY A 265 15.09 1.02 13.63
CA GLY A 265 14.29 1.76 12.67
C GLY A 265 15.09 2.29 11.47
N VAL A 266 16.33 2.71 11.66
CA VAL A 266 17.22 3.16 10.56
C VAL A 266 17.61 2.05 9.57
N HIS A 267 17.44 0.79 9.95
CA HIS A 267 17.60 -0.37 9.04
C HIS A 267 16.30 -0.78 8.35
N GLY A 268 15.23 0.02 8.49
CA GLY A 268 13.93 -0.26 7.89
C GLY A 268 13.06 -1.24 8.69
N VAL A 269 13.37 -1.48 9.98
CA VAL A 269 12.46 -2.25 10.84
C VAL A 269 11.20 -1.44 11.08
N THR A 270 10.05 -2.06 10.86
CA THR A 270 8.73 -1.46 11.05
C THR A 270 8.00 -2.05 12.23
N GLN A 271 7.07 -1.29 12.78
CA GLN A 271 6.16 -1.78 13.81
C GLN A 271 5.35 -2.96 13.30
N ARG A 272 5.05 -3.89 14.20
CA ARG A 272 4.20 -5.05 13.95
C ARG A 272 2.88 -4.88 14.70
N ALA A 273 1.77 -5.23 14.05
CA ALA A 273 0.47 -5.16 14.71
C ALA A 273 0.41 -6.10 15.92
N VAL A 274 -0.02 -5.56 17.05
CA VAL A 274 -0.27 -6.33 18.28
C VAL A 274 -1.60 -7.06 18.12
N PRO A 275 -1.73 -8.31 18.58
CA PRO A 275 -3.03 -8.98 18.62
C PRO A 275 -4.02 -8.17 19.46
N VAL A 276 -5.20 -7.91 18.91
CA VAL A 276 -6.28 -7.23 19.65
C VAL A 276 -6.78 -8.19 20.73
N VAL A 277 -7.07 -7.68 21.93
CA VAL A 277 -7.54 -8.52 23.08
C VAL A 277 -8.71 -9.44 22.69
N GLY A 278 -9.65 -8.96 21.87
CA GLY A 278 -10.76 -9.76 21.34
C GLY A 278 -10.35 -10.94 20.45
N SER A 279 -9.12 -10.96 19.94
CA SER A 279 -8.65 -12.04 19.08
C SER A 279 -8.31 -13.33 19.82
N ILE A 280 -8.12 -13.25 21.13
CA ILE A 280 -7.86 -14.40 22.03
C ILE A 280 -9.11 -14.84 22.80
N ALA A 281 -10.25 -14.18 22.61
CA ALA A 281 -11.52 -14.61 23.17
C ALA A 281 -12.06 -15.85 22.44
N PRO A 282 -12.92 -16.67 23.06
CA PRO A 282 -13.59 -17.77 22.40
C PRO A 282 -14.26 -17.35 21.10
N GLY A 283 -13.97 -18.05 20.00
CA GLY A 283 -14.38 -17.67 18.63
C GLY A 283 -13.53 -16.57 17.99
N GLY A 284 -12.48 -16.10 18.63
CA GLY A 284 -11.52 -15.16 18.08
C GLY A 284 -10.51 -15.80 17.13
N PHE A 285 -9.64 -14.98 16.56
CA PHE A 285 -8.67 -15.44 15.55
C PHE A 285 -7.66 -16.49 16.04
N TYR A 286 -7.34 -16.50 17.34
CA TYR A 286 -6.38 -17.41 17.97
C TYR A 286 -7.02 -18.53 18.80
N ASP A 287 -8.35 -18.69 18.72
CA ASP A 287 -9.09 -19.76 19.42
C ASP A 287 -8.98 -21.12 18.70
#